data_6c61e357c58ba09875591002d8b62d13
#
_entry.id   6c61e357c58ba09875591002d8b62d13
#
_cell.length_a   1.000
_cell.length_b   1.000
_cell.length_c   1.000
_cell.angle_alpha   90.00
_cell.angle_beta   90.00
_cell.angle_gamma   90.00
#
_symmetry.space_group_name_H-M   'P 1'
#
loop_
_entity.id
_entity.type
_entity.pdbx_description
1 polymer ?
#
loop_
_entity_poly.entity_id
_entity_poly.type
_entity_poly.pdbx_seq_one_letter_code
_entity_poly.pdbx_strand_id
1 'polypeptide(L)'
;MENIKWLWGVMDKRYHKWHILGLIISAVTSLMLLINPYLTMRLMDDVIVAQNPEPLLGLLLAMLIVKVTREGLRYLMVVLLEHSSQNTLMNLRTRLFTRLQYQDMRFFDIHRTGDLMTRLSADTDWCRHFLAYIDYVAVDSIVMFVSSSIYLFSVNWKLALAMVCVTPLLMIITKVYSKGARRMFVDMRDKMSDMNAKAQENIAANRVVKAFAREEYEENRFDERSRAFRDANLDINKRWLSFYPFIEILANAMTLLTVF
;
A
#
# COMPACT_ATOMS: atom_id res chain seq x y z
N MET A 1 6.21 -15.60 -7.78
CA MET A 1 6.44 -15.20 -9.18
C MET A 1 5.44 -15.84 -10.16
N GLU A 2 4.97 -17.07 -9.95
CA GLU A 2 3.96 -17.72 -10.81
C GLU A 2 2.63 -16.96 -10.86
N ASN A 3 2.14 -16.46 -9.73
CA ASN A 3 0.88 -15.72 -9.67
C ASN A 3 0.91 -14.41 -10.47
N ILE A 4 2.07 -13.72 -10.52
CA ILE A 4 2.22 -12.50 -11.32
C ILE A 4 2.20 -12.84 -12.82
N LYS A 5 2.91 -13.89 -13.22
CA LYS A 5 2.90 -14.36 -14.61
C LYS A 5 1.50 -14.78 -15.06
N TRP A 6 0.75 -15.44 -14.17
CA TRP A 6 -0.63 -15.79 -14.42
C TRP A 6 -1.51 -14.55 -14.63
N LEU A 7 -1.39 -13.55 -13.75
CA LEU A 7 -2.16 -12.32 -13.84
C LEU A 7 -1.87 -11.56 -15.14
N TRP A 8 -0.59 -11.51 -15.55
CA TRP A 8 -0.18 -11.00 -16.85
C TRP A 8 -0.78 -11.79 -18.01
N GLY A 9 -0.91 -13.12 -17.89
CA GLY A 9 -1.56 -13.97 -18.90
C GLY A 9 -3.08 -13.77 -19.01
N VAL A 10 -3.72 -13.21 -17.98
CA VAL A 10 -5.16 -12.85 -18.00
C VAL A 10 -5.39 -11.50 -18.69
N MET A 11 -4.42 -10.59 -18.59
CA MET A 11 -4.46 -9.31 -19.30
C MET A 11 -4.45 -9.52 -20.80
N ASP A 12 -5.28 -8.81 -21.53
CA ASP A 12 -5.28 -8.84 -22.99
C ASP A 12 -3.99 -8.20 -23.54
N LYS A 13 -3.42 -8.79 -24.61
CA LYS A 13 -2.17 -8.34 -25.26
C LYS A 13 -2.19 -6.86 -25.64
N ARG A 14 -3.35 -6.31 -25.95
CA ARG A 14 -3.53 -4.89 -26.26
C ARG A 14 -3.18 -4.01 -25.09
N TYR A 15 -3.55 -4.41 -23.87
CA TYR A 15 -3.37 -3.60 -22.66
C TYR A 15 -1.98 -3.73 -22.04
N HIS A 16 -1.20 -4.77 -22.37
CA HIS A 16 0.20 -4.89 -21.95
C HIS A 16 1.02 -3.64 -22.31
N LYS A 17 0.85 -3.12 -23.54
CA LYS A 17 1.59 -1.94 -23.99
C LYS A 17 1.26 -0.70 -23.16
N TRP A 18 -0.01 -0.48 -22.85
CA TRP A 18 -0.48 0.63 -22.03
C TRP A 18 -0.01 0.51 -20.59
N HIS A 19 -0.03 -0.69 -20.05
CA HIS A 19 0.45 -0.96 -18.71
C HIS A 19 1.96 -0.73 -18.59
N ILE A 20 2.76 -1.28 -19.51
CA ILE A 20 4.21 -1.04 -19.55
C ILE A 20 4.52 0.46 -19.71
N LEU A 21 3.80 1.15 -20.60
CA LEU A 21 3.96 2.60 -20.76
C LEU A 21 3.67 3.34 -19.44
N GLY A 22 2.62 2.96 -18.71
CA GLY A 22 2.33 3.50 -17.39
C GLY A 22 3.47 3.30 -16.40
N LEU A 23 4.07 2.10 -16.36
CA LEU A 23 5.22 1.81 -15.49
C LEU A 23 6.49 2.60 -15.91
N ILE A 24 6.70 2.79 -17.21
CA ILE A 24 7.81 3.63 -17.70
C ILE A 24 7.61 5.10 -17.28
N ILE A 25 6.39 5.62 -17.42
CA ILE A 25 6.07 6.99 -16.97
C ILE A 25 6.24 7.09 -15.45
N SER A 26 5.87 6.08 -14.67
CA SER A 26 6.15 6.01 -13.23
C SER A 26 7.64 6.18 -12.94
N ALA A 27 8.50 5.41 -13.63
CA ALA A 27 9.94 5.53 -13.47
C ALA A 27 10.46 6.93 -13.83
N VAL A 28 9.95 7.54 -14.89
CA VAL A 28 10.32 8.91 -15.29
C VAL A 28 9.88 9.92 -14.23
N THR A 29 8.66 9.85 -13.74
CA THR A 29 8.14 10.76 -12.69
C THR A 29 8.90 10.62 -11.38
N SER A 30 9.41 9.41 -11.05
CA SER A 30 10.29 9.18 -9.90
C SER A 30 11.65 9.86 -10.06
N LEU A 31 12.24 9.76 -11.24
CA LEU A 31 13.50 10.46 -11.54
C LEU A 31 13.35 11.98 -11.47
N MET A 32 12.23 12.52 -11.94
CA MET A 32 11.95 13.96 -11.85
C MET A 32 11.90 14.49 -10.40
N LEU A 33 11.65 13.63 -9.40
CA LEU A 33 11.71 14.02 -7.99
C LEU A 33 13.11 14.53 -7.56
N LEU A 34 14.18 14.03 -8.18
CA LEU A 34 15.55 14.46 -7.87
C LEU A 34 15.88 15.87 -8.38
N ILE A 35 15.10 16.39 -9.33
CA ILE A 35 15.30 17.73 -9.87
C ILE A 35 14.97 18.81 -8.82
N ASN A 36 13.95 18.59 -7.99
CA ASN A 36 13.53 19.56 -6.98
C ASN A 36 14.62 19.86 -5.92
N PRO A 37 15.26 18.87 -5.27
CA PRO A 37 16.38 19.13 -4.37
C PRO A 37 17.54 19.86 -5.05
N TYR A 38 17.85 19.52 -6.31
CA TYR A 38 18.89 20.19 -7.07
C TYR A 38 18.56 21.68 -7.33
N LEU A 39 17.33 21.98 -7.76
CA LEU A 39 16.89 23.37 -7.96
C LEU A 39 16.84 24.14 -6.64
N THR A 40 16.44 23.47 -5.54
CA THR A 40 16.46 24.09 -4.21
C THR A 40 17.89 24.42 -3.77
N MET A 41 18.85 23.52 -4.00
CA MET A 41 20.26 23.79 -3.74
C MET A 41 20.74 25.02 -4.53
N ARG A 42 20.43 25.09 -5.82
CA ARG A 42 20.75 26.26 -6.65
C ARG A 42 20.10 27.54 -6.13
N LEU A 43 18.85 27.46 -5.69
CA LEU A 43 18.15 28.62 -5.09
C LEU A 43 18.87 29.12 -3.83
N MET A 44 19.33 28.19 -2.98
CA MET A 44 20.08 28.56 -1.78
C MET A 44 21.43 29.17 -2.11
N ASP A 45 22.21 28.56 -2.99
CA ASP A 45 23.57 28.96 -3.29
C ASP A 45 23.61 30.25 -4.13
N ASP A 46 22.88 30.28 -5.26
CA ASP A 46 22.99 31.35 -6.27
C ASP A 46 22.17 32.60 -5.90
N VAL A 47 21.10 32.45 -5.08
CA VAL A 47 20.18 33.55 -4.71
C VAL A 47 20.40 34.00 -3.27
N ILE A 48 20.34 33.08 -2.29
CA ILE A 48 20.34 33.43 -0.88
C ILE A 48 21.77 33.70 -0.40
N VAL A 49 22.70 32.78 -0.64
CA VAL A 49 24.08 32.91 -0.17
C VAL A 49 24.83 33.97 -0.99
N ALA A 50 24.67 33.95 -2.31
CA ALA A 50 25.29 34.94 -3.19
C ALA A 50 24.61 36.32 -3.13
N GLN A 51 23.47 36.46 -2.46
CA GLN A 51 22.64 37.68 -2.39
C GLN A 51 22.31 38.28 -3.77
N ASN A 52 22.19 37.43 -4.80
CA ASN A 52 21.90 37.84 -6.17
C ASN A 52 20.44 37.50 -6.51
N PRO A 53 19.51 38.47 -6.68
CA PRO A 53 18.12 38.19 -6.98
C PRO A 53 17.87 37.89 -8.48
N GLU A 54 18.83 38.09 -9.39
CA GLU A 54 18.59 37.89 -10.82
C GLU A 54 18.08 36.51 -11.21
N PRO A 55 18.67 35.40 -10.73
CA PRO A 55 18.20 34.05 -11.13
C PRO A 55 16.92 33.61 -10.42
N LEU A 56 16.40 34.33 -9.41
CA LEU A 56 15.29 33.94 -8.59
C LEU A 56 14.02 33.56 -9.40
N LEU A 57 13.60 34.46 -10.28
CA LEU A 57 12.37 34.25 -11.07
C LEU A 57 12.53 33.04 -12.01
N GLY A 58 13.71 32.91 -12.64
CA GLY A 58 14.01 31.78 -13.52
C GLY A 58 13.97 30.43 -12.80
N LEU A 59 14.57 30.36 -11.60
CA LEU A 59 14.56 29.14 -10.77
C LEU A 59 13.15 28.79 -10.29
N LEU A 60 12.35 29.77 -9.85
CA LEU A 60 10.98 29.54 -9.42
C LEU A 60 10.10 29.04 -10.59
N LEU A 61 10.26 29.64 -11.78
CA LEU A 61 9.56 29.17 -12.98
C LEU A 61 10.00 27.76 -13.37
N ALA A 62 11.30 27.46 -13.32
CA ALA A 62 11.80 26.12 -13.59
C ALA A 62 11.21 25.08 -12.61
N MET A 63 11.18 25.39 -11.31
CA MET A 63 10.57 24.52 -10.29
C MET A 63 9.07 24.31 -10.56
N LEU A 64 8.35 25.36 -10.93
CA LEU A 64 6.92 25.29 -11.27
C LEU A 64 6.69 24.41 -12.51
N ILE A 65 7.47 24.63 -13.58
CA ILE A 65 7.35 23.86 -14.83
C ILE A 65 7.63 22.37 -14.56
N VAL A 66 8.70 22.05 -13.83
CA VAL A 66 9.02 20.66 -13.47
C VAL A 66 7.89 20.03 -12.68
N LYS A 67 7.33 20.74 -11.71
CA LYS A 67 6.23 20.23 -10.89
C LYS A 67 4.96 20.01 -11.71
N VAL A 68 4.56 20.96 -12.53
CA VAL A 68 3.37 20.87 -13.39
C VAL A 68 3.52 19.72 -14.40
N THR A 69 4.69 19.63 -15.04
CA THR A 69 4.98 18.55 -16.01
C THR A 69 4.93 17.18 -15.31
N ARG A 70 5.53 17.06 -14.12
CA ARG A 70 5.53 15.83 -13.35
C ARG A 70 4.10 15.40 -12.96
N GLU A 71 3.29 16.32 -12.45
CA GLU A 71 1.90 15.98 -12.07
C GLU A 71 1.03 15.65 -13.30
N GLY A 72 1.27 16.29 -14.44
CA GLY A 72 0.64 15.94 -15.72
C GLY A 72 1.02 14.52 -16.18
N LEU A 73 2.29 14.15 -16.11
CA LEU A 73 2.75 12.79 -16.40
C LEU A 73 2.19 11.77 -15.41
N ARG A 74 2.12 12.12 -14.13
CA ARG A 74 1.54 11.27 -13.08
C ARG A 74 0.04 11.00 -13.33
N TYR A 75 -0.70 12.02 -13.72
CA TYR A 75 -2.10 11.86 -14.13
C TYR A 75 -2.23 10.87 -15.30
N LEU A 76 -1.41 11.05 -16.34
CA LEU A 76 -1.39 10.14 -17.49
C LEU A 76 -1.05 8.71 -17.07
N MET A 77 -0.05 8.51 -16.23
CA MET A 77 0.34 7.23 -15.66
C MET A 77 -0.84 6.53 -14.97
N VAL A 78 -1.52 7.25 -14.05
CA VAL A 78 -2.66 6.71 -13.30
C VAL A 78 -3.79 6.29 -14.26
N VAL A 79 -4.12 7.11 -15.25
CA VAL A 79 -5.15 6.79 -16.25
C VAL A 79 -4.79 5.53 -17.04
N LEU A 80 -3.54 5.38 -17.47
CA LEU A 80 -3.08 4.21 -18.23
C LEU A 80 -3.13 2.92 -17.39
N LEU A 81 -2.65 2.98 -16.15
CA LEU A 81 -2.65 1.84 -15.23
C LEU A 81 -4.08 1.46 -14.82
N GLU A 82 -4.92 2.45 -14.50
CA GLU A 82 -6.31 2.19 -14.13
C GLU A 82 -7.08 1.61 -15.34
N HIS A 83 -6.90 2.15 -16.54
CA HIS A 83 -7.54 1.63 -17.74
C HIS A 83 -7.14 0.16 -18.02
N SER A 84 -5.85 -0.17 -17.89
CA SER A 84 -5.36 -1.55 -18.11
C SER A 84 -5.84 -2.51 -17.02
N SER A 85 -5.87 -2.07 -15.75
CA SER A 85 -6.31 -2.86 -14.61
C SER A 85 -7.82 -3.15 -14.65
N GLN A 86 -8.65 -2.16 -15.00
CA GLN A 86 -10.11 -2.32 -15.13
C GLN A 86 -10.47 -3.28 -16.26
N ASN A 87 -9.80 -3.21 -17.40
CA ASN A 87 -10.03 -4.17 -18.49
C ASN A 87 -9.58 -5.59 -18.10
N THR A 88 -8.49 -5.72 -17.35
CA THR A 88 -8.05 -7.03 -16.82
C THR A 88 -9.07 -7.58 -15.82
N LEU A 89 -9.61 -6.73 -14.93
CA LEU A 89 -10.68 -7.11 -14.01
C LEU A 89 -11.93 -7.60 -14.74
N MET A 90 -12.38 -6.87 -15.77
CA MET A 90 -13.50 -7.28 -16.60
C MET A 90 -13.27 -8.65 -17.24
N ASN A 91 -12.11 -8.87 -17.87
CA ASN A 91 -11.75 -10.15 -18.45
C ASN A 91 -11.70 -11.28 -17.41
N LEU A 92 -11.14 -11.01 -16.23
CA LEU A 92 -11.07 -11.97 -15.14
C LEU A 92 -12.48 -12.37 -14.66
N ARG A 93 -13.34 -11.40 -14.41
CA ARG A 93 -14.73 -11.64 -14.01
C ARG A 93 -15.52 -12.42 -15.05
N THR A 94 -15.39 -12.05 -16.31
CA THR A 94 -16.04 -12.77 -17.42
C THR A 94 -15.58 -14.22 -17.48
N ARG A 95 -14.27 -14.48 -17.40
CA ARG A 95 -13.72 -15.84 -17.41
C ARG A 95 -14.18 -16.66 -16.21
N LEU A 96 -14.19 -16.06 -15.01
CA LEU A 96 -14.68 -16.73 -13.79
C LEU A 96 -16.17 -17.03 -13.89
N PHE A 97 -16.97 -16.04 -14.28
CA PHE A 97 -18.41 -16.22 -14.43
C PHE A 97 -18.74 -17.31 -15.46
N THR A 98 -18.09 -17.28 -16.63
CA THR A 98 -18.27 -18.33 -17.65
C THR A 98 -17.92 -19.71 -17.09
N ARG A 99 -16.79 -19.84 -16.38
CA ARG A 99 -16.43 -21.13 -15.76
C ARG A 99 -17.43 -21.60 -14.71
N LEU A 100 -17.98 -20.67 -13.91
CA LEU A 100 -19.03 -21.00 -12.93
C LEU A 100 -20.29 -21.52 -13.63
N GLN A 101 -20.71 -20.92 -14.74
CA GLN A 101 -21.90 -21.35 -15.49
C GLN A 101 -21.78 -22.78 -16.06
N TYR A 102 -20.55 -23.24 -16.32
CA TYR A 102 -20.29 -24.61 -16.84
C TYR A 102 -19.96 -25.63 -15.74
N GLN A 103 -20.12 -25.26 -14.42
CA GLN A 103 -19.99 -26.22 -13.34
C GLN A 103 -21.24 -27.09 -13.21
N ASP A 104 -21.04 -28.30 -12.70
CA ASP A 104 -22.14 -29.22 -12.40
C ASP A 104 -22.92 -28.80 -11.15
N MET A 105 -24.13 -29.34 -10.96
CA MET A 105 -24.97 -29.01 -9.80
C MET A 105 -24.30 -29.39 -8.47
N ARG A 106 -23.54 -30.47 -8.44
CA ARG A 106 -22.81 -30.92 -7.26
C ARG A 106 -21.80 -29.87 -6.75
N PHE A 107 -21.21 -29.09 -7.68
CA PHE A 107 -20.33 -27.99 -7.30
C PHE A 107 -21.09 -26.93 -6.47
N PHE A 108 -22.31 -26.59 -6.84
CA PHE A 108 -23.14 -25.59 -6.15
C PHE A 108 -23.72 -26.13 -4.84
N ASP A 109 -23.91 -27.45 -4.71
CA ASP A 109 -24.32 -28.08 -3.45
C ASP A 109 -23.22 -28.00 -2.37
N ILE A 110 -21.94 -28.03 -2.79
CA ILE A 110 -20.80 -28.01 -1.87
C ILE A 110 -20.36 -26.57 -1.55
N HIS A 111 -20.48 -25.63 -2.52
CA HIS A 111 -19.99 -24.28 -2.38
C HIS A 111 -21.13 -23.29 -2.14
N ARG A 112 -21.03 -22.51 -1.05
CA ARG A 112 -22.02 -21.48 -0.75
C ARG A 112 -22.00 -20.38 -1.81
N THR A 113 -23.16 -19.96 -2.28
CA THR A 113 -23.29 -18.89 -3.28
C THR A 113 -22.62 -17.59 -2.82
N GLY A 114 -22.68 -17.26 -1.51
CA GLY A 114 -22.03 -16.09 -0.93
C GLY A 114 -20.50 -16.12 -1.09
N ASP A 115 -19.87 -17.28 -0.90
CA ASP A 115 -18.41 -17.42 -1.08
C ASP A 115 -18.00 -17.25 -2.55
N LEU A 116 -18.80 -17.79 -3.47
CA LEU A 116 -18.58 -17.62 -4.91
C LEU A 116 -18.73 -16.15 -5.33
N MET A 117 -19.72 -15.45 -4.79
CA MET A 117 -19.94 -14.03 -5.04
C MET A 117 -18.79 -13.18 -4.47
N THR A 118 -18.27 -13.52 -3.30
CA THR A 118 -17.10 -12.83 -2.71
C THR A 118 -15.87 -13.00 -3.59
N ARG A 119 -15.61 -14.19 -4.11
CA ARG A 119 -14.49 -14.44 -5.04
C ARG A 119 -14.67 -13.69 -6.35
N LEU A 120 -15.89 -13.61 -6.88
CA LEU A 120 -16.19 -12.92 -8.15
C LEU A 120 -16.10 -11.39 -8.00
N SER A 121 -16.34 -10.84 -6.83
CA SER A 121 -16.33 -9.39 -6.55
C SER A 121 -15.06 -8.94 -5.83
N ALA A 122 -14.92 -9.25 -4.55
CA ALA A 122 -13.86 -8.72 -3.70
C ALA A 122 -12.46 -9.25 -4.05
N ASP A 123 -12.31 -10.58 -4.26
CA ASP A 123 -11.00 -11.16 -4.55
C ASP A 123 -10.48 -10.73 -5.92
N THR A 124 -11.37 -10.59 -6.91
CA THR A 124 -10.97 -10.07 -8.23
C THR A 124 -10.59 -8.59 -8.18
N ASP A 125 -11.22 -7.79 -7.29
CA ASP A 125 -10.87 -6.39 -7.11
C ASP A 125 -9.48 -6.21 -6.49
N TRP A 126 -9.05 -7.12 -5.62
CA TRP A 126 -7.66 -7.16 -5.14
C TRP A 126 -6.64 -7.38 -6.27
N CYS A 127 -6.96 -8.21 -7.27
CA CYS A 127 -6.12 -8.37 -8.46
C CYS A 127 -6.00 -7.06 -9.26
N ARG A 128 -7.13 -6.33 -9.39
CA ARG A 128 -7.14 -4.99 -10.00
C ARG A 128 -6.25 -4.02 -9.20
N HIS A 129 -6.43 -3.97 -7.88
CA HIS A 129 -5.65 -3.10 -6.99
C HIS A 129 -4.15 -3.38 -7.09
N PHE A 130 -3.75 -4.63 -7.25
CA PHE A 130 -2.36 -4.98 -7.49
C PHE A 130 -1.83 -4.31 -8.76
N LEU A 131 -2.53 -4.45 -9.90
CA LEU A 131 -2.14 -3.87 -11.19
C LEU A 131 -2.25 -2.34 -11.25
N ALA A 132 -3.22 -1.76 -10.55
CA ALA A 132 -3.45 -0.31 -10.57
C ALA A 132 -2.51 0.45 -9.62
N TYR A 133 -2.04 -0.19 -8.54
CA TYR A 133 -1.36 0.50 -7.46
C TYR A 133 -0.05 -0.16 -7.02
N ILE A 134 -0.07 -1.44 -6.64
CA ILE A 134 1.06 -2.08 -5.96
C ILE A 134 2.28 -2.21 -6.88
N ASP A 135 2.08 -2.51 -8.14
CA ASP A 135 3.16 -2.71 -9.09
C ASP A 135 3.89 -1.39 -9.42
N TYR A 136 3.17 -0.28 -9.64
CA TYR A 136 3.84 1.00 -9.89
C TYR A 136 4.53 1.53 -8.62
N VAL A 137 3.95 1.33 -7.43
CA VAL A 137 4.60 1.71 -6.16
C VAL A 137 5.90 0.94 -5.97
N ALA A 138 5.93 -0.35 -6.35
CA ALA A 138 7.15 -1.13 -6.31
C ALA A 138 8.22 -0.59 -7.28
N VAL A 139 7.83 -0.27 -8.53
CA VAL A 139 8.74 0.35 -9.51
C VAL A 139 9.23 1.71 -9.02
N ASP A 140 8.32 2.57 -8.57
CA ASP A 140 8.63 3.90 -8.02
C ASP A 140 9.65 3.82 -6.88
N SER A 141 9.41 2.93 -5.91
CA SER A 141 10.31 2.73 -4.78
C SER A 141 11.70 2.24 -5.18
N ILE A 142 11.77 1.30 -6.13
CA ILE A 142 13.06 0.78 -6.64
C ILE A 142 13.82 1.87 -7.39
N VAL A 143 13.16 2.56 -8.31
CA VAL A 143 13.77 3.63 -9.11
C VAL A 143 14.24 4.76 -8.20
N MET A 144 13.40 5.17 -7.23
CA MET A 144 13.75 6.22 -6.27
C MET A 144 14.95 5.83 -5.41
N PHE A 145 14.97 4.60 -4.89
CA PHE A 145 16.08 4.11 -4.08
C PHE A 145 17.40 4.06 -4.87
N VAL A 146 17.36 3.49 -6.07
CA VAL A 146 18.56 3.36 -6.92
C VAL A 146 19.07 4.73 -7.37
N SER A 147 18.18 5.59 -7.86
CA SER A 147 18.57 6.91 -8.36
C SER A 147 19.07 7.84 -7.25
N SER A 148 18.42 7.82 -6.07
CA SER A 148 18.88 8.57 -4.90
C SER A 148 20.23 8.05 -4.40
N SER A 149 20.44 6.74 -4.41
CA SER A 149 21.74 6.15 -4.04
C SER A 149 22.83 6.58 -5.01
N ILE A 150 22.61 6.50 -6.33
CA ILE A 150 23.56 6.93 -7.34
C ILE A 150 23.91 8.43 -7.17
N TYR A 151 22.89 9.27 -6.99
CA TYR A 151 23.08 10.69 -6.75
C TYR A 151 23.93 10.96 -5.50
N LEU A 152 23.60 10.30 -4.39
CA LEU A 152 24.31 10.47 -3.13
C LEU A 152 25.78 9.98 -3.22
N PHE A 153 26.04 8.88 -3.91
CA PHE A 153 27.41 8.41 -4.16
C PHE A 153 28.22 9.38 -5.02
N SER A 154 27.58 10.12 -5.94
CA SER A 154 28.25 11.13 -6.76
C SER A 154 28.62 12.39 -5.98
N VAL A 155 27.86 12.74 -4.93
CA VAL A 155 28.10 13.91 -4.09
C VAL A 155 29.12 13.60 -2.98
N ASN A 156 28.87 12.56 -2.21
CA ASN A 156 29.76 12.14 -1.12
C ASN A 156 29.64 10.62 -0.87
N TRP A 157 30.65 9.87 -1.33
CA TRP A 157 30.64 8.41 -1.23
C TRP A 157 30.66 7.87 0.22
N LYS A 158 31.31 8.61 1.16
CA LYS A 158 31.37 8.20 2.57
C LYS A 158 30.01 8.31 3.23
N LEU A 159 29.31 9.42 2.99
CA LEU A 159 27.96 9.65 3.46
C LEU A 159 26.98 8.62 2.84
N ALA A 160 27.09 8.40 1.54
CA ALA A 160 26.28 7.43 0.82
C ALA A 160 26.42 6.02 1.42
N LEU A 161 27.66 5.60 1.71
CA LEU A 161 27.94 4.30 2.31
C LEU A 161 27.31 4.18 3.70
N ALA A 162 27.39 5.21 4.53
CA ALA A 162 26.76 5.23 5.86
C ALA A 162 25.24 5.08 5.74
N MET A 163 24.60 5.80 4.83
CA MET A 163 23.13 5.74 4.63
C MET A 163 22.69 4.39 4.05
N VAL A 164 23.40 3.84 3.07
CA VAL A 164 23.08 2.53 2.50
C VAL A 164 23.26 1.41 3.54
N CYS A 165 24.26 1.49 4.43
CA CYS A 165 24.44 0.53 5.52
C CYS A 165 23.28 0.53 6.54
N VAL A 166 22.54 1.62 6.69
CA VAL A 166 21.36 1.66 7.56
C VAL A 166 20.16 0.92 6.95
N THR A 167 20.08 0.82 5.63
CA THR A 167 18.96 0.16 4.94
C THR A 167 18.77 -1.32 5.34
N PRO A 168 19.80 -2.19 5.37
CA PRO A 168 19.64 -3.57 5.85
C PRO A 168 19.24 -3.63 7.32
N LEU A 169 19.69 -2.69 8.16
CA LEU A 169 19.27 -2.62 9.56
C LEU A 169 17.76 -2.36 9.64
N LEU A 170 17.25 -1.38 8.89
CA LEU A 170 15.80 -1.10 8.78
C LEU A 170 15.03 -2.31 8.27
N MET A 171 15.54 -3.03 7.28
CA MET A 171 14.91 -4.25 6.77
C MET A 171 14.80 -5.34 7.83
N ILE A 172 15.86 -5.56 8.62
CA ILE A 172 15.86 -6.54 9.71
C ILE A 172 14.83 -6.16 10.77
N ILE A 173 14.85 -4.91 11.23
CA ILE A 173 13.92 -4.38 12.23
C ILE A 173 12.47 -4.53 11.75
N THR A 174 12.18 -4.13 10.52
CA THR A 174 10.84 -4.26 9.92
C THR A 174 10.39 -5.71 9.80
N LYS A 175 11.30 -6.62 9.45
CA LYS A 175 11.01 -8.07 9.34
C LYS A 175 10.68 -8.68 10.70
N VAL A 176 11.43 -8.32 11.73
CA VAL A 176 11.17 -8.77 13.12
C VAL A 176 9.81 -8.24 13.62
N TYR A 177 9.56 -6.97 13.39
CA TYR A 177 8.27 -6.36 13.70
C TYR A 177 7.10 -7.07 13.00
N SER A 178 7.17 -7.21 11.67
CA SER A 178 6.11 -7.81 10.85
C SER A 178 5.79 -9.24 11.25
N LYS A 179 6.81 -10.05 11.60
CA LYS A 179 6.61 -11.42 12.08
C LYS A 179 5.81 -11.47 13.39
N GLY A 180 6.10 -10.55 14.31
CA GLY A 180 5.38 -10.46 15.59
C GLY A 180 3.97 -9.89 15.40
N ALA A 181 3.83 -8.80 14.62
CA ALA A 181 2.55 -8.16 14.35
C ALA A 181 1.56 -9.12 13.67
N ARG A 182 2.02 -9.99 12.77
CA ARG A 182 1.16 -10.93 12.06
C ARG A 182 0.37 -11.86 12.99
N ARG A 183 0.99 -12.33 14.07
CA ARG A 183 0.30 -13.19 15.06
C ARG A 183 -0.77 -12.42 15.81
N MET A 184 -0.48 -11.18 16.19
CA MET A 184 -1.43 -10.32 16.89
C MET A 184 -2.61 -9.93 15.99
N PHE A 185 -2.38 -9.70 14.70
CA PHE A 185 -3.45 -9.47 13.72
C PHE A 185 -4.37 -10.68 13.55
N VAL A 186 -3.83 -11.90 13.60
CA VAL A 186 -4.64 -13.14 13.56
C VAL A 186 -5.50 -13.21 14.82
N ASP A 187 -4.92 -13.05 16.01
CA ASP A 187 -5.67 -13.09 17.28
C ASP A 187 -6.77 -12.01 17.33
N MET A 188 -6.46 -10.77 16.92
CA MET A 188 -7.46 -9.69 16.83
C MET A 188 -8.61 -10.08 15.88
N ARG A 189 -8.30 -10.68 14.74
CA ARG A 189 -9.32 -11.12 13.76
C ARG A 189 -10.20 -12.23 14.33
N ASP A 190 -9.62 -13.16 15.08
CA ASP A 190 -10.36 -14.23 15.74
C ASP A 190 -11.30 -13.65 16.80
N LYS A 191 -10.84 -12.70 17.64
CA LYS A 191 -11.69 -12.00 18.61
C LYS A 191 -12.82 -11.19 17.95
N MET A 192 -12.53 -10.54 16.82
CA MET A 192 -13.54 -9.83 16.03
C MET A 192 -14.60 -10.81 15.48
N SER A 193 -14.17 -11.97 15.00
CA SER A 193 -15.07 -13.02 14.50
C SER A 193 -15.98 -13.55 15.62
N ASP A 194 -15.43 -13.80 16.79
CA ASP A 194 -16.19 -14.27 17.99
C ASP A 194 -17.23 -13.22 18.43
N MET A 195 -16.84 -11.94 18.45
CA MET A 195 -17.76 -10.84 18.78
C MET A 195 -18.90 -10.75 17.76
N ASN A 196 -18.56 -10.79 16.46
CA ASN A 196 -19.58 -10.74 15.40
C ASN A 196 -20.50 -11.95 15.40
N ALA A 197 -19.97 -13.16 15.66
CA ALA A 197 -20.77 -14.36 15.79
C ALA A 197 -21.78 -14.24 16.96
N LYS A 198 -21.34 -13.69 18.10
CA LYS A 198 -22.24 -13.47 19.25
C LYS A 198 -23.31 -12.43 18.96
N ALA A 199 -22.95 -11.35 18.24
CA ALA A 199 -23.94 -10.36 17.80
C ALA A 199 -25.00 -10.98 16.87
N GLN A 200 -24.57 -11.79 15.89
CA GLN A 200 -25.48 -12.47 14.96
C GLN A 200 -26.37 -13.45 15.68
N GLU A 201 -25.84 -14.24 16.63
CA GLU A 201 -26.62 -15.15 17.47
C GLU A 201 -27.73 -14.40 18.23
N ASN A 202 -27.36 -13.30 18.90
CA ASN A 202 -28.31 -12.51 19.70
C ASN A 202 -29.39 -11.83 18.85
N ILE A 203 -29.01 -11.31 17.67
CA ILE A 203 -29.98 -10.71 16.73
C ILE A 203 -30.94 -11.78 16.20
N ALA A 204 -30.45 -12.95 15.83
CA ALA A 204 -31.28 -14.05 15.32
C ALA A 204 -32.19 -14.61 16.38
N ALA A 205 -31.73 -14.74 17.64
CA ALA A 205 -32.45 -15.28 18.77
C ALA A 205 -33.18 -14.23 19.63
N ASN A 206 -33.29 -12.97 19.19
CA ASN A 206 -33.80 -11.85 20.01
C ASN A 206 -35.21 -12.13 20.61
N ARG A 207 -36.08 -12.82 19.87
CA ARG A 207 -37.41 -13.22 20.42
C ARG A 207 -37.28 -14.15 21.61
N VAL A 208 -36.31 -15.05 21.59
CA VAL A 208 -36.07 -16.01 22.68
C VAL A 208 -35.46 -15.25 23.87
N VAL A 209 -34.47 -14.38 23.65
CA VAL A 209 -33.87 -13.55 24.70
C VAL A 209 -34.95 -12.75 25.43
N LYS A 210 -35.87 -12.10 24.68
CA LYS A 210 -36.99 -11.33 25.24
C LYS A 210 -38.03 -12.21 25.96
N ALA A 211 -38.35 -13.39 25.42
CA ALA A 211 -39.31 -14.30 26.05
C ALA A 211 -38.84 -14.80 27.43
N PHE A 212 -37.52 -14.90 27.64
CA PHE A 212 -36.94 -15.34 28.91
C PHE A 212 -36.36 -14.20 29.76
N ALA A 213 -36.54 -12.93 29.35
CA ALA A 213 -36.01 -11.71 30.00
C ALA A 213 -34.49 -11.82 30.31
N ARG A 214 -33.72 -12.31 29.32
CA ARG A 214 -32.27 -12.56 29.45
C ARG A 214 -31.40 -11.47 28.79
N GLU A 215 -31.94 -10.28 28.59
CA GLU A 215 -31.25 -9.19 27.92
C GLU A 215 -29.92 -8.82 28.61
N GLU A 216 -29.96 -8.62 29.93
CA GLU A 216 -28.77 -8.27 30.70
C GLU A 216 -27.67 -9.36 30.64
N TYR A 217 -28.07 -10.63 30.66
CA TYR A 217 -27.16 -11.76 30.55
C TYR A 217 -26.44 -11.76 29.16
N GLU A 218 -27.20 -11.56 28.09
CA GLU A 218 -26.65 -11.53 26.72
C GLU A 218 -25.85 -10.28 26.46
N GLU A 219 -26.22 -9.13 27.02
CA GLU A 219 -25.43 -7.88 26.97
C GLU A 219 -24.06 -8.06 27.65
N ASN A 220 -24.03 -8.65 28.84
CA ASN A 220 -22.78 -8.92 29.55
C ASN A 220 -21.88 -9.88 28.77
N ARG A 221 -22.41 -10.90 28.11
CA ARG A 221 -21.66 -11.83 27.26
C ARG A 221 -21.12 -11.16 26.01
N PHE A 222 -21.86 -10.23 25.41
CA PHE A 222 -21.39 -9.46 24.28
C PHE A 222 -20.29 -8.47 24.70
N ASP A 223 -20.47 -7.78 25.84
CA ASP A 223 -19.49 -6.84 26.37
C ASP A 223 -18.15 -7.52 26.68
N GLU A 224 -18.18 -8.74 27.24
CA GLU A 224 -16.97 -9.57 27.46
C GLU A 224 -16.20 -9.80 26.14
N ARG A 225 -16.91 -10.17 25.05
CA ARG A 225 -16.29 -10.38 23.73
C ARG A 225 -15.78 -9.09 23.11
N SER A 226 -16.54 -8.01 23.26
CA SER A 226 -16.17 -6.68 22.82
C SER A 226 -14.90 -6.18 23.54
N ARG A 227 -14.79 -6.40 24.85
CA ARG A 227 -13.57 -6.10 25.62
C ARG A 227 -12.38 -6.92 25.15
N ALA A 228 -12.54 -8.20 24.90
CA ALA A 228 -11.47 -9.06 24.39
C ALA A 228 -10.96 -8.57 23.03
N PHE A 229 -11.85 -8.17 22.13
CA PHE A 229 -11.48 -7.55 20.85
C PHE A 229 -10.75 -6.21 21.03
N ARG A 230 -11.28 -5.34 21.90
CA ARG A 230 -10.65 -4.06 22.24
C ARG A 230 -9.21 -4.27 22.74
N ASP A 231 -9.02 -5.22 23.67
CA ASP A 231 -7.72 -5.45 24.28
C ASP A 231 -6.70 -5.99 23.27
N ALA A 232 -7.11 -6.92 22.39
CA ALA A 232 -6.29 -7.39 21.28
C ALA A 232 -5.91 -6.25 20.33
N ASN A 233 -6.84 -5.33 20.03
CA ASN A 233 -6.58 -4.15 19.20
C ASN A 233 -5.61 -3.17 19.87
N LEU A 234 -5.78 -2.93 21.18
CA LEU A 234 -4.86 -2.09 21.96
C LEU A 234 -3.44 -2.67 21.98
N ASP A 235 -3.28 -3.99 22.07
CA ASP A 235 -1.96 -4.63 22.08
C ASP A 235 -1.24 -4.48 20.73
N ILE A 236 -1.97 -4.55 19.61
CA ILE A 236 -1.41 -4.23 18.28
C ILE A 236 -0.94 -2.77 18.25
N ASN A 237 -1.77 -1.85 18.72
CA ASN A 237 -1.44 -0.42 18.71
C ASN A 237 -0.26 -0.11 19.64
N LYS A 238 -0.18 -0.70 20.84
CA LYS A 238 0.98 -0.57 21.74
C LYS A 238 2.26 -1.05 21.06
N ARG A 239 2.20 -2.17 20.36
CA ARG A 239 3.36 -2.69 19.61
C ARG A 239 3.76 -1.74 18.47
N TRP A 240 2.80 -1.16 17.75
CA TRP A 240 3.07 -0.16 16.74
C TRP A 240 3.72 1.09 17.33
N LEU A 241 3.16 1.63 18.43
CA LEU A 241 3.69 2.79 19.14
C LEU A 241 5.09 2.54 19.72
N SER A 242 5.43 1.32 20.07
CA SER A 242 6.79 0.97 20.53
C SER A 242 7.79 0.89 19.38
N PHE A 243 7.35 0.57 18.18
CA PHE A 243 8.20 0.36 17.01
C PHE A 243 8.41 1.63 16.18
N TYR A 244 7.36 2.40 15.98
CA TYR A 244 7.36 3.60 15.14
C TYR A 244 8.42 4.64 15.55
N PRO A 245 8.61 4.99 16.85
CA PRO A 245 9.64 5.93 17.27
C PRO A 245 11.07 5.50 16.93
N PHE A 246 11.36 4.20 16.91
CA PHE A 246 12.69 3.72 16.52
C PHE A 246 13.00 4.00 15.04
N ILE A 247 12.01 3.84 14.16
CA ILE A 247 12.18 4.18 12.75
C ILE A 247 12.36 5.69 12.61
N GLU A 248 11.58 6.48 13.34
CA GLU A 248 11.62 7.93 13.27
C GLU A 248 12.94 8.50 13.82
N ILE A 249 13.42 7.99 14.96
CA ILE A 249 14.73 8.35 15.51
C ILE A 249 15.84 8.01 14.50
N LEU A 250 15.79 6.85 13.88
CA LEU A 250 16.79 6.42 12.92
C LEU A 250 16.76 7.30 11.65
N ALA A 251 15.58 7.64 11.15
CA ALA A 251 15.41 8.54 10.01
C ALA A 251 15.93 9.96 10.33
N ASN A 252 15.61 10.49 11.51
CA ASN A 252 16.10 11.79 11.97
C ASN A 252 17.60 11.80 12.21
N ALA A 253 18.17 10.72 12.75
CA ALA A 253 19.61 10.56 12.90
C ALA A 253 20.34 10.56 11.53
N MET A 254 19.75 9.92 10.52
CA MET A 254 20.26 9.99 9.14
C MET A 254 20.22 11.42 8.59
N THR A 255 19.15 12.16 8.84
CA THR A 255 19.03 13.57 8.43
C THR A 255 20.07 14.43 9.12
N LEU A 256 20.29 14.27 10.42
CA LEU A 256 21.34 14.99 11.16
C LEU A 256 22.73 14.67 10.61
N LEU A 257 23.00 13.41 10.28
CA LEU A 257 24.28 12.96 9.73
C LEU A 257 24.54 13.56 8.33
N THR A 258 23.51 14.00 7.61
CA THR A 258 23.66 14.70 6.32
C THR A 258 23.94 16.19 6.46
N VAL A 259 23.63 16.79 7.61
CA VAL A 259 23.83 18.23 7.88
C VAL A 259 25.21 18.51 8.44
N PHE A 260 25.82 17.54 9.12
CA PHE A 260 27.19 17.62 9.66
C PHE A 260 28.19 16.87 8.80
#